data_66d2b564ae5dd07f0668837aa1b5bdb8
#
_entry.id   66d2b564ae5dd07f0668837aa1b5bdb8
#
_cell.length_a   1.000
_cell.length_b   1.000
_cell.length_c   1.000
_cell.angle_alpha   90.00
_cell.angle_beta   90.00
_cell.angle_gamma   90.00
#
_symmetry.space_group_name_H-M   'P 1'
#
loop_
_entity.id
_entity.type
_entity.pdbx_description
1 polymer ?
#
loop_
_entity_poly.entity_id
_entity_poly.type
_entity_poly.pdbx_seq_one_letter_code
_entity_poly.pdbx_strand_id
1 'polypeptide(L)'
;YVDAFVDIANAGKINGSRKNIDRGRQVYAFAAGTKKLYDYIDNNPECMSAPVDYTNCIQSVASLDNFISINNAVDIDLYGQVSSESSGTKQISGAGGQLDFVLGAYQSRGGKSFICLSSTFKDKNGVLQSRIRPTLHNGSIVTDTRANTHYVVTEYGKVNLKGMSAWQRAEALIGIAHPQFRDELIAEAEKMHIW
;
A
#
# COMPACT_ATOMS: atom_id res chain seq x y z
N TYR A 1 -2.09 3.99 14.99
CA TYR A 1 -1.05 4.91 15.45
C TYR A 1 0.05 4.09 16.12
N VAL A 2 1.33 4.40 15.91
CA VAL A 2 2.48 3.61 16.39
C VAL A 2 3.58 4.51 16.97
N ASP A 3 4.54 3.93 17.71
CA ASP A 3 5.62 4.68 18.40
C ASP A 3 6.38 5.67 17.51
N ALA A 4 6.65 5.30 16.25
CA ALA A 4 7.39 6.17 15.33
C ALA A 4 6.70 7.54 15.09
N PHE A 5 5.37 7.59 15.15
CA PHE A 5 4.65 8.85 15.01
C PHE A 5 4.86 9.78 16.22
N VAL A 6 5.10 9.24 17.41
CA VAL A 6 5.41 10.03 18.60
C VAL A 6 6.71 10.80 18.39
N ASP A 7 7.75 10.15 17.86
CA ASP A 7 9.02 10.79 17.58
C ASP A 7 8.91 11.89 16.52
N ILE A 8 8.15 11.59 15.45
CA ILE A 8 7.94 12.53 14.35
C ILE A 8 7.10 13.74 14.82
N ALA A 9 6.10 13.51 15.68
CA ALA A 9 5.27 14.57 16.26
C ALA A 9 6.07 15.45 17.20
N ASN A 10 6.86 14.85 18.12
CA ASN A 10 7.75 15.58 19.03
C ASN A 10 8.81 16.41 18.28
N ALA A 11 9.22 15.96 17.11
CA ALA A 11 10.09 16.73 16.21
C ALA A 11 9.35 17.85 15.43
N GLY A 12 8.04 18.07 15.69
CA GLY A 12 7.22 19.10 15.05
C GLY A 12 6.92 18.84 13.56
N LYS A 13 7.12 17.59 13.09
CA LYS A 13 6.93 17.24 11.68
C LYS A 13 5.49 16.80 11.35
N ILE A 14 4.69 16.46 12.35
CA ILE A 14 3.27 16.14 12.22
C ILE A 14 2.49 17.16 13.06
N ASN A 15 1.74 18.03 12.40
CA ASN A 15 0.96 19.07 13.08
C ASN A 15 -0.47 19.24 12.54
N GLY A 16 -0.84 18.48 11.50
CA GLY A 16 -2.17 18.53 10.91
C GLY A 16 -2.58 19.88 10.33
N SER A 17 -1.67 20.84 10.19
CA SER A 17 -2.00 22.24 9.80
C SER A 17 -2.54 22.37 8.39
N ARG A 18 -2.22 21.42 7.50
CA ARG A 18 -2.66 21.41 6.09
C ARG A 18 -3.92 20.58 5.84
N LYS A 19 -4.48 19.97 6.88
CA LYS A 19 -5.69 19.14 6.74
C LYS A 19 -6.91 20.02 6.45
N ASN A 20 -7.79 19.54 5.59
CA ASN A 20 -9.05 20.21 5.26
C ASN A 20 -10.12 19.95 6.34
N ILE A 21 -10.10 18.75 6.94
CA ILE A 21 -10.94 18.33 8.08
C ILE A 21 -10.04 17.93 9.24
N ASP A 22 -10.55 17.94 10.47
CA ASP A 22 -9.81 17.62 11.70
C ASP A 22 -8.46 18.34 11.79
N ARG A 23 -8.46 19.61 11.45
CA ARG A 23 -7.23 20.42 11.40
C ARG A 23 -6.54 20.45 12.74
N GLY A 24 -5.22 20.20 12.73
CA GLY A 24 -4.42 20.12 13.94
C GLY A 24 -4.54 18.77 14.69
N ARG A 25 -5.30 17.81 14.17
CA ARG A 25 -5.52 16.52 14.82
C ARG A 25 -4.80 15.40 14.09
N GLN A 26 -4.24 14.49 14.88
CA GLN A 26 -3.68 13.20 14.44
C GLN A 26 -4.76 12.14 14.64
N VAL A 27 -5.44 11.77 13.53
CA VAL A 27 -6.63 10.91 13.58
C VAL A 27 -6.24 9.45 13.36
N TYR A 28 -6.76 8.55 14.19
CA TYR A 28 -6.52 7.11 14.08
C TYR A 28 -7.69 6.30 14.62
N ALA A 29 -7.88 5.09 14.11
CA ALA A 29 -8.90 4.16 14.60
C ALA A 29 -8.42 3.36 15.82
N PHE A 30 -7.13 3.02 15.85
CA PHE A 30 -6.50 2.30 16.95
C PHE A 30 -5.03 2.70 17.10
N ALA A 31 -4.45 2.39 18.25
CA ALA A 31 -3.04 2.60 18.55
C ALA A 31 -2.43 1.29 19.08
N ALA A 32 -1.25 0.94 18.59
CA ALA A 32 -0.50 -0.22 19.04
C ALA A 32 0.99 0.11 19.13
N GLY A 33 1.56 -0.07 20.30
CA GLY A 33 2.97 0.24 20.55
C GLY A 33 3.38 0.03 21.99
N THR A 34 4.42 0.72 22.41
CA THR A 34 4.96 0.68 23.78
C THR A 34 4.25 1.67 24.71
N LYS A 35 4.61 1.66 25.98
CA LYS A 35 4.12 2.64 26.97
C LYS A 35 4.34 4.09 26.51
N LYS A 36 5.42 4.37 25.79
CA LYS A 36 5.72 5.69 25.21
C LYS A 36 4.57 6.22 24.36
N LEU A 37 4.00 5.33 23.50
CA LEU A 37 2.84 5.69 22.67
C LEU A 37 1.62 5.99 23.51
N TYR A 38 1.31 5.13 24.48
CA TYR A 38 0.11 5.29 25.31
C TYR A 38 0.19 6.54 26.19
N ASP A 39 1.38 6.84 26.75
CA ASP A 39 1.59 8.07 27.51
C ASP A 39 1.46 9.32 26.62
N TYR A 40 1.86 9.24 25.35
CA TYR A 40 1.74 10.35 24.41
C TYR A 40 0.30 10.66 24.03
N ILE A 41 -0.52 9.62 23.78
CA ILE A 41 -1.90 9.81 23.35
C ILE A 41 -2.87 10.10 24.50
N ASP A 42 -2.48 9.80 25.75
CA ASP A 42 -3.34 10.00 26.92
C ASP A 42 -3.59 11.49 27.15
N ASN A 43 -4.87 11.86 27.15
CA ASN A 43 -5.34 13.25 27.30
C ASN A 43 -4.66 14.27 26.36
N ASN A 44 -4.10 13.85 25.23
CA ASN A 44 -3.47 14.72 24.26
C ASN A 44 -4.49 15.31 23.28
N PRO A 45 -4.74 16.64 23.30
CA PRO A 45 -5.74 17.25 22.43
C PRO A 45 -5.39 17.23 20.95
N GLU A 46 -4.13 16.95 20.58
CA GLU A 46 -3.72 16.76 19.18
C GLU A 46 -4.06 15.37 18.66
N CYS A 47 -4.34 14.42 19.54
CA CYS A 47 -4.69 13.04 19.20
C CYS A 47 -6.21 12.85 19.17
N MET A 48 -6.71 12.22 18.13
CA MET A 48 -8.13 11.93 17.95
C MET A 48 -8.34 10.47 17.60
N SER A 49 -8.83 9.69 18.55
CA SER A 49 -9.35 8.36 18.26
C SER A 49 -10.76 8.49 17.66
N ALA A 50 -11.01 7.85 16.55
CA ALA A 50 -12.30 7.85 15.86
C ALA A 50 -12.65 6.44 15.36
N PRO A 51 -13.94 6.11 15.20
CA PRO A 51 -14.36 4.81 14.72
C PRO A 51 -13.91 4.55 13.27
N VAL A 52 -13.78 3.26 12.91
CA VAL A 52 -13.26 2.84 11.59
C VAL A 52 -14.13 3.34 10.45
N ASP A 53 -15.43 3.41 10.61
CA ASP A 53 -16.38 3.94 9.62
C ASP A 53 -16.14 5.43 9.31
N TYR A 54 -15.47 6.17 10.20
CA TYR A 54 -15.00 7.51 9.96
C TYR A 54 -13.60 7.56 9.37
N THR A 55 -12.63 6.88 10.01
CA THR A 55 -11.21 6.93 9.59
C THR A 55 -10.96 6.31 8.22
N ASN A 56 -11.74 5.29 7.87
CA ASN A 56 -11.66 4.55 6.62
C ASN A 56 -12.74 5.01 5.60
N CYS A 57 -13.55 6.00 5.95
CA CYS A 57 -14.53 6.55 5.02
C CYS A 57 -13.81 7.17 3.81
N ILE A 58 -14.09 6.64 2.62
CA ILE A 58 -13.48 7.09 1.36
C ILE A 58 -13.68 8.60 1.17
N GLN A 59 -14.86 9.11 1.48
CA GLN A 59 -15.20 10.53 1.37
C GLN A 59 -14.39 11.39 2.34
N SER A 60 -14.19 10.93 3.59
CA SER A 60 -13.35 11.60 4.58
C SER A 60 -11.90 11.69 4.11
N VAL A 61 -11.35 10.58 3.63
CA VAL A 61 -9.98 10.51 3.08
C VAL A 61 -9.86 11.38 1.84
N ALA A 62 -10.80 11.29 0.90
CA ALA A 62 -10.80 12.06 -0.35
C ALA A 62 -10.93 13.58 -0.12
N SER A 63 -11.53 14.02 0.98
CA SER A 63 -11.65 15.44 1.33
C SER A 63 -10.32 16.07 1.76
N LEU A 64 -9.33 15.27 2.08
CA LEU A 64 -7.97 15.71 2.45
C LEU A 64 -7.11 15.90 1.20
N ASP A 65 -6.80 17.14 0.85
CA ASP A 65 -5.94 17.44 -0.30
C ASP A 65 -4.54 16.84 -0.13
N ASN A 66 -3.98 16.32 -1.23
CA ASN A 66 -2.66 15.68 -1.27
C ASN A 66 -2.52 14.50 -0.31
N PHE A 67 -3.59 13.76 -0.08
CA PHE A 67 -3.54 12.60 0.79
C PHE A 67 -2.59 11.53 0.24
N ILE A 68 -1.72 11.02 1.10
CA ILE A 68 -0.76 9.97 0.77
C ILE A 68 -1.14 8.70 1.52
N SER A 69 -1.55 7.67 0.77
CA SER A 69 -1.77 6.33 1.29
C SER A 69 -0.53 5.46 1.06
N ILE A 70 -0.08 4.76 2.09
CA ILE A 70 1.06 3.83 2.01
C ILE A 70 0.61 2.50 2.60
N ASN A 71 0.62 1.45 1.79
CA ASN A 71 0.23 0.10 2.18
C ASN A 71 1.26 -0.92 1.70
N ASN A 72 1.41 -2.02 2.44
CA ASN A 72 2.27 -3.13 2.05
C ASN A 72 1.46 -4.20 1.32
N ALA A 73 2.10 -4.89 0.37
CA ALA A 73 1.53 -6.02 -0.33
C ALA A 73 2.37 -7.29 -0.15
N VAL A 74 1.71 -8.43 -0.33
CA VAL A 74 2.35 -9.75 -0.40
C VAL A 74 2.88 -9.99 -1.81
N ASP A 75 2.02 -9.90 -2.81
CA ASP A 75 2.36 -10.11 -4.21
C ASP A 75 1.62 -9.11 -5.12
N ILE A 76 2.18 -8.84 -6.29
CA ILE A 76 1.53 -8.11 -7.38
C ILE A 76 1.75 -8.85 -8.70
N ASP A 77 0.73 -8.90 -9.58
CA ASP A 77 0.89 -9.46 -10.92
C ASP A 77 1.16 -8.41 -12.00
N LEU A 78 1.53 -8.89 -13.21
CA LEU A 78 1.86 -8.02 -14.34
C LEU A 78 0.68 -7.16 -14.83
N TYR A 79 -0.55 -7.49 -14.48
CA TYR A 79 -1.72 -6.65 -14.75
C TYR A 79 -1.86 -5.52 -13.72
N GLY A 80 -1.17 -5.62 -12.57
CA GLY A 80 -1.25 -4.68 -11.46
C GLY A 80 -2.32 -5.04 -10.43
N GLN A 81 -2.78 -6.29 -10.37
CA GLN A 81 -3.61 -6.81 -9.29
C GLN A 81 -2.74 -7.06 -8.06
N VAL A 82 -3.20 -6.62 -6.90
CA VAL A 82 -2.45 -6.68 -5.63
C VAL A 82 -3.12 -7.66 -4.68
N SER A 83 -2.33 -8.57 -4.14
CA SER A 83 -2.71 -9.41 -2.99
C SER A 83 -1.93 -8.98 -1.77
N SER A 84 -2.64 -8.62 -0.69
CA SER A 84 -2.04 -8.18 0.57
C SER A 84 -2.41 -9.07 1.76
N GLU A 85 -3.38 -9.96 1.59
CA GLU A 85 -3.98 -10.72 2.68
C GLU A 85 -3.85 -12.24 2.53
N SER A 86 -3.38 -12.71 1.36
CA SER A 86 -3.20 -14.13 1.11
C SER A 86 -2.00 -14.44 0.23
N SER A 87 -1.57 -15.70 0.22
CA SER A 87 -0.64 -16.26 -0.74
C SER A 87 -1.20 -17.61 -1.22
N GLY A 88 -1.68 -17.65 -2.46
CA GLY A 88 -2.55 -18.72 -2.91
C GLY A 88 -3.78 -18.82 -2.01
N THR A 89 -4.19 -20.03 -1.66
CA THR A 89 -5.32 -20.29 -0.76
C THR A 89 -5.03 -20.04 0.73
N LYS A 90 -3.78 -19.73 1.09
CA LYS A 90 -3.40 -19.49 2.48
C LYS A 90 -3.71 -18.04 2.86
N GLN A 91 -4.69 -17.85 3.72
CA GLN A 91 -4.97 -16.56 4.37
C GLN A 91 -3.83 -16.18 5.30
N ILE A 92 -3.34 -14.93 5.21
CA ILE A 92 -2.28 -14.37 6.05
C ILE A 92 -2.87 -13.36 7.04
N SER A 93 -3.78 -12.52 6.57
CA SER A 93 -4.45 -11.48 7.37
C SER A 93 -5.86 -11.23 6.86
N GLY A 94 -6.60 -10.35 7.51
CA GLY A 94 -7.81 -9.75 6.92
C GLY A 94 -7.46 -8.69 5.90
N ALA A 95 -8.46 -8.24 5.14
CA ALA A 95 -8.33 -7.17 4.14
C ALA A 95 -7.88 -5.83 4.78
N GLY A 96 -8.30 -5.55 6.01
CA GLY A 96 -8.06 -4.28 6.68
C GLY A 96 -8.66 -3.10 5.90
N GLY A 97 -8.08 -1.93 6.06
CA GLY A 97 -8.51 -0.69 5.39
C GLY A 97 -7.73 -0.35 4.12
N GLN A 98 -6.94 -1.27 3.56
CA GLN A 98 -6.06 -0.94 2.43
C GLN A 98 -6.84 -0.36 1.25
N LEU A 99 -7.90 -1.04 0.81
CA LEU A 99 -8.70 -0.60 -0.33
C LEU A 99 -9.38 0.76 -0.07
N ASP A 100 -9.86 1.01 1.16
CA ASP A 100 -10.49 2.28 1.52
C ASP A 100 -9.51 3.45 1.34
N PHE A 101 -8.29 3.29 1.85
CA PHE A 101 -7.25 4.32 1.74
C PHE A 101 -6.71 4.47 0.31
N VAL A 102 -6.60 3.38 -0.44
CA VAL A 102 -6.23 3.41 -1.86
C VAL A 102 -7.25 4.22 -2.66
N LEU A 103 -8.55 3.93 -2.49
CA LEU A 103 -9.64 4.64 -3.17
C LEU A 103 -9.73 6.09 -2.71
N GLY A 104 -9.66 6.35 -1.42
CA GLY A 104 -9.68 7.71 -0.87
C GLY A 104 -8.52 8.56 -1.39
N ALA A 105 -7.31 8.02 -1.41
CA ALA A 105 -6.14 8.70 -1.95
C ALA A 105 -6.24 8.93 -3.48
N TYR A 106 -6.85 7.98 -4.21
CA TYR A 106 -7.08 8.12 -5.65
C TYR A 106 -8.05 9.26 -5.98
N GLN A 107 -9.07 9.48 -5.14
CA GLN A 107 -10.07 10.53 -5.29
C GLN A 107 -9.63 11.87 -4.70
N SER A 108 -8.67 11.89 -3.78
CA SER A 108 -8.12 13.09 -3.17
C SER A 108 -7.47 13.98 -4.22
N ARG A 109 -7.72 15.29 -4.18
CA ARG A 109 -7.08 16.27 -5.04
C ARG A 109 -5.56 16.29 -4.80
N GLY A 110 -4.78 15.83 -5.79
CA GLY A 110 -3.33 15.68 -5.68
C GLY A 110 -2.88 14.46 -4.86
N GLY A 111 -3.82 13.62 -4.43
CA GLY A 111 -3.57 12.42 -3.64
C GLY A 111 -2.81 11.34 -4.42
N LYS A 112 -2.13 10.47 -3.68
CA LYS A 112 -1.36 9.35 -4.21
C LYS A 112 -1.46 8.15 -3.30
N SER A 113 -1.63 6.96 -3.89
CA SER A 113 -1.56 5.69 -3.19
C SER A 113 -0.28 4.96 -3.59
N PHE A 114 0.45 4.47 -2.61
CA PHE A 114 1.67 3.69 -2.78
C PHE A 114 1.46 2.28 -2.22
N ILE A 115 1.66 1.28 -3.07
CA ILE A 115 1.74 -0.13 -2.68
C ILE A 115 3.22 -0.49 -2.63
N CYS A 116 3.70 -0.82 -1.45
CA CYS A 116 5.11 -1.11 -1.19
C CYS A 116 5.29 -2.61 -0.94
N LEU A 117 6.30 -3.21 -1.57
CA LEU A 117 6.67 -4.59 -1.30
C LEU A 117 8.16 -4.80 -1.56
N SER A 118 8.78 -5.73 -0.84
CA SER A 118 10.09 -6.25 -1.26
C SER A 118 9.90 -6.99 -2.58
N SER A 119 10.80 -6.83 -3.53
CA SER A 119 10.69 -7.50 -4.84
C SER A 119 10.78 -9.02 -4.74
N THR A 120 11.33 -9.54 -3.63
CA THR A 120 11.56 -10.97 -3.39
C THR A 120 11.28 -11.38 -1.95
N PHE A 121 11.18 -12.68 -1.74
CA PHE A 121 11.20 -13.33 -0.42
C PHE A 121 11.91 -14.69 -0.53
N LYS A 122 12.34 -15.25 0.59
CA LYS A 122 12.82 -16.65 0.66
C LYS A 122 11.67 -17.54 1.11
N ASP A 123 11.44 -18.62 0.35
CA ASP A 123 10.48 -19.63 0.75
C ASP A 123 10.99 -20.49 1.93
N LYS A 124 10.18 -21.47 2.37
CA LYS A 124 10.54 -22.38 3.49
C LYS A 124 11.81 -23.21 3.26
N ASN A 125 12.23 -23.35 2.00
CA ASN A 125 13.44 -24.07 1.61
C ASN A 125 14.66 -23.13 1.42
N GLY A 126 14.47 -21.82 1.66
CA GLY A 126 15.49 -20.80 1.47
C GLY A 126 15.66 -20.35 0.02
N VAL A 127 14.81 -20.82 -0.90
CA VAL A 127 14.86 -20.46 -2.32
C VAL A 127 14.27 -19.07 -2.51
N LEU A 128 15.00 -18.22 -3.24
CA LEU A 128 14.54 -16.87 -3.57
C LEU A 128 13.37 -16.94 -4.57
N GLN A 129 12.31 -16.20 -4.29
CA GLN A 129 11.09 -16.12 -5.08
C GLN A 129 10.77 -14.66 -5.37
N SER A 130 10.25 -14.37 -6.58
CA SER A 130 9.73 -13.05 -6.91
C SER A 130 8.37 -12.78 -6.24
N ARG A 131 8.12 -11.54 -5.82
CA ARG A 131 6.78 -11.05 -5.40
C ARG A 131 6.06 -10.31 -6.54
N ILE A 132 6.78 -9.94 -7.59
CA ILE A 132 6.18 -9.52 -8.85
C ILE A 132 6.02 -10.78 -9.69
N ARG A 133 4.79 -11.11 -10.08
CA ARG A 133 4.43 -12.40 -10.68
C ARG A 133 3.78 -12.23 -12.05
N PRO A 134 3.85 -13.20 -12.95
CA PRO A 134 3.07 -13.17 -14.19
C PRO A 134 1.57 -13.03 -13.89
N THR A 135 1.04 -13.92 -13.04
CA THR A 135 -0.31 -13.87 -12.45
C THR A 135 -0.20 -14.12 -10.95
N LEU A 136 -1.14 -13.64 -10.16
CA LEU A 136 -1.23 -14.03 -8.76
C LEU A 136 -1.34 -15.56 -8.63
N HIS A 137 -0.84 -16.11 -7.55
CA HIS A 137 -1.02 -17.55 -7.28
C HIS A 137 -2.49 -17.92 -7.33
N ASN A 138 -2.77 -19.10 -7.87
CA ASN A 138 -4.13 -19.63 -7.90
C ASN A 138 -4.76 -19.66 -6.49
N GLY A 139 -5.93 -19.06 -6.36
CA GLY A 139 -6.66 -18.92 -5.10
C GLY A 139 -6.23 -17.71 -4.24
N SER A 140 -5.27 -16.87 -4.70
CA SER A 140 -4.97 -15.61 -4.02
C SER A 140 -6.15 -14.65 -4.07
N ILE A 141 -6.36 -13.96 -2.95
CA ILE A 141 -7.38 -12.93 -2.85
C ILE A 141 -6.80 -11.62 -3.41
N VAL A 142 -7.55 -10.98 -4.30
CA VAL A 142 -7.22 -9.65 -4.82
C VAL A 142 -7.69 -8.61 -3.83
N THR A 143 -6.76 -7.97 -3.13
CA THR A 143 -7.06 -6.90 -2.16
C THR A 143 -7.31 -5.58 -2.88
N ASP A 144 -6.46 -5.21 -3.85
CA ASP A 144 -6.69 -4.06 -4.72
C ASP A 144 -6.77 -4.52 -6.17
N THR A 145 -7.81 -4.08 -6.86
CA THR A 145 -7.95 -4.36 -8.29
C THR A 145 -6.95 -3.53 -9.09
N ARG A 146 -6.59 -4.00 -10.28
CA ARG A 146 -5.68 -3.27 -11.19
C ARG A 146 -6.18 -1.86 -11.56
N ALA A 147 -7.47 -1.62 -11.45
CA ALA A 147 -8.06 -0.31 -11.75
C ALA A 147 -7.70 0.76 -10.70
N ASN A 148 -7.47 0.34 -9.46
CA ASN A 148 -7.21 1.23 -8.32
C ASN A 148 -5.73 1.36 -7.98
N THR A 149 -4.88 0.41 -8.41
CA THR A 149 -3.44 0.44 -8.16
C THR A 149 -2.81 1.66 -8.83
N HIS A 150 -2.18 2.52 -8.03
CA HIS A 150 -1.62 3.79 -8.50
C HIS A 150 -0.10 3.71 -8.60
N TYR A 151 0.63 3.84 -7.50
CA TYR A 151 2.07 3.67 -7.45
C TYR A 151 2.44 2.34 -6.84
N VAL A 152 3.44 1.67 -7.42
CA VAL A 152 4.07 0.47 -6.87
C VAL A 152 5.53 0.78 -6.59
N VAL A 153 6.02 0.34 -5.43
CA VAL A 153 7.38 0.62 -4.96
C VAL A 153 8.05 -0.66 -4.50
N THR A 154 9.25 -0.87 -5.00
CA THR A 154 10.19 -1.90 -4.50
C THR A 154 11.52 -1.25 -4.16
N GLU A 155 12.49 -2.02 -3.69
CA GLU A 155 13.88 -1.56 -3.50
C GLU A 155 14.59 -1.20 -4.81
N TYR A 156 14.03 -1.59 -5.96
CA TYR A 156 14.57 -1.28 -7.30
C TYR A 156 13.95 -0.04 -7.95
N GLY A 157 12.95 0.53 -7.32
CA GLY A 157 12.34 1.77 -7.82
C GLY A 157 10.85 1.89 -7.57
N LYS A 158 10.25 2.85 -8.26
CA LYS A 158 8.81 3.12 -8.21
C LYS A 158 8.25 3.33 -9.60
N VAL A 159 7.02 2.88 -9.81
CA VAL A 159 6.27 3.06 -11.06
C VAL A 159 4.87 3.58 -10.79
N ASN A 160 4.33 4.36 -11.71
CA ASN A 160 2.95 4.84 -11.68
C ASN A 160 2.16 4.07 -12.73
N LEU A 161 1.21 3.24 -12.29
CA LEU A 161 0.40 2.39 -13.17
C LEU A 161 -0.88 3.05 -13.67
N LYS A 162 -1.20 4.26 -13.16
CA LYS A 162 -2.44 4.97 -13.51
C LYS A 162 -2.44 5.36 -14.99
N GLY A 163 -3.50 4.96 -15.70
CA GLY A 163 -3.65 5.27 -17.14
C GLY A 163 -2.84 4.40 -18.09
N MET A 164 -2.06 3.44 -17.57
CA MET A 164 -1.25 2.54 -18.41
C MET A 164 -2.08 1.40 -18.99
N SER A 165 -1.77 1.00 -20.24
CA SER A 165 -2.24 -0.23 -20.86
C SER A 165 -1.66 -1.47 -20.16
N ALA A 166 -2.17 -2.67 -20.47
CA ALA A 166 -1.68 -3.90 -19.83
C ALA A 166 -0.19 -4.12 -20.08
N TRP A 167 0.30 -3.95 -21.32
CA TRP A 167 1.70 -4.12 -21.66
C TRP A 167 2.59 -3.07 -20.98
N GLN A 168 2.17 -1.81 -20.92
CA GLN A 168 2.93 -0.76 -20.21
C GLN A 168 3.05 -1.04 -18.71
N ARG A 169 1.99 -1.61 -18.09
CA ARG A 169 2.04 -2.05 -16.69
C ARG A 169 3.05 -3.18 -16.48
N ALA A 170 3.01 -4.19 -17.37
CA ALA A 170 3.94 -5.31 -17.30
C ALA A 170 5.40 -4.83 -17.42
N GLU A 171 5.70 -4.02 -18.43
CA GLU A 171 7.04 -3.43 -18.63
C GLU A 171 7.50 -2.64 -17.40
N ALA A 172 6.64 -1.75 -16.88
CA ALA A 172 6.95 -0.94 -15.71
C ALA A 172 7.20 -1.79 -14.45
N LEU A 173 6.39 -2.82 -14.21
CA LEU A 173 6.53 -3.73 -13.05
C LEU A 173 7.77 -4.60 -13.18
N ILE A 174 8.08 -5.11 -14.38
CA ILE A 174 9.32 -5.86 -14.65
C ILE A 174 10.54 -4.97 -14.39
N GLY A 175 10.47 -3.68 -14.76
CA GLY A 175 11.53 -2.72 -14.51
C GLY A 175 11.93 -2.56 -13.04
N ILE A 176 10.97 -2.72 -12.12
CA ILE A 176 11.20 -2.65 -10.67
C ILE A 176 11.27 -4.04 -9.98
N ALA A 177 11.23 -5.12 -10.74
CA ALA A 177 11.46 -6.46 -10.24
C ALA A 177 12.96 -6.69 -9.94
N HIS A 178 13.23 -7.67 -9.07
CA HIS A 178 14.62 -8.12 -8.83
C HIS A 178 15.26 -8.56 -10.15
N PRO A 179 16.48 -8.13 -10.49
CA PRO A 179 17.10 -8.40 -11.79
C PRO A 179 17.10 -9.86 -12.21
N GLN A 180 17.32 -10.78 -11.26
CA GLN A 180 17.34 -12.23 -11.52
C GLN A 180 16.05 -12.77 -12.16
N PHE A 181 14.90 -12.12 -11.95
CA PHE A 181 13.59 -12.61 -12.42
C PHE A 181 13.05 -11.86 -13.65
N ARG A 182 13.76 -10.82 -14.13
CA ARG A 182 13.24 -9.98 -15.22
C ARG A 182 13.06 -10.75 -16.52
N ASP A 183 14.05 -11.54 -16.91
CA ASP A 183 14.00 -12.31 -18.16
C ASP A 183 12.88 -13.37 -18.13
N GLU A 184 12.69 -14.03 -16.97
CA GLU A 184 11.58 -14.96 -16.76
C GLU A 184 10.23 -14.24 -16.87
N LEU A 185 10.09 -13.06 -16.24
CA LEU A 185 8.86 -12.27 -16.29
C LEU A 185 8.54 -11.78 -17.70
N ILE A 186 9.55 -11.42 -18.50
CA ILE A 186 9.40 -11.06 -19.92
C ILE A 186 8.87 -12.26 -20.71
N ALA A 187 9.51 -13.42 -20.58
CA ALA A 187 9.10 -14.63 -21.27
C ALA A 187 7.66 -15.07 -20.92
N GLU A 188 7.26 -14.90 -19.66
CA GLU A 188 5.88 -15.17 -19.23
C GLU A 188 4.89 -14.14 -19.79
N ALA A 189 5.26 -12.84 -19.83
CA ALA A 189 4.41 -11.81 -20.43
C ALA A 189 4.16 -12.06 -21.93
N GLU A 190 5.18 -12.53 -22.67
CA GLU A 190 5.05 -12.94 -24.08
C GLU A 190 4.08 -14.12 -24.23
N LYS A 191 4.21 -15.17 -23.40
CA LYS A 191 3.28 -16.31 -23.40
C LYS A 191 1.83 -15.91 -23.09
N MET A 192 1.66 -14.90 -22.26
CA MET A 192 0.35 -14.34 -21.88
C MET A 192 -0.20 -13.38 -22.95
N HIS A 193 0.52 -13.14 -24.03
CA HIS A 193 0.17 -12.16 -25.08
C HIS A 193 -0.12 -10.76 -24.52
N ILE A 194 0.66 -10.33 -23.50
CA ILE A 194 0.52 -9.00 -22.91
C ILE A 194 1.20 -7.94 -23.79
N TRP A 195 2.28 -8.33 -24.51
CA TRP A 195 2.93 -7.51 -25.55
C TRP A 195 3.32 -8.29 -26.78
#